data_93a20a83cc2887df8f75370bdee4c301
#
_entry.id   93a20a83cc2887df8f75370bdee4c301
#
_cell.length_a   1.000
_cell.length_b   1.000
_cell.length_c   1.000
_cell.angle_alpha   90.00
_cell.angle_beta   90.00
_cell.angle_gamma   90.00
#
_symmetry.space_group_name_H-M   'P 1'
#
loop_
_entity.id
_entity.type
_entity.pdbx_description
1 polymer ?
#
loop_
_entity_poly.entity_id
_entity_poly.type
_entity_poly.pdbx_seq_one_letter_code
_entity_poly.pdbx_strand_id
1 'polypeptide(L)'
;MNTNTPFVITISREVGSGGHTVGAILAERLDARYCDKFLLETLEKRFNLRAEEIEHLKGEKKGWLADIVSKVSPMPTMDALGFKSRYSKEIGSAVTTDDLFKAEVEILKSFAAMGSCVVAGRSGFFVFKNHPNKLDVFITASIQHRIQRVVSKHGVSEAEAAELINKLDSARENYVKRYAGVSRYDLRNYDIVISADGHTEEELADIIIAYIGRNDID
;
A
#
# COMPACT_ATOMS: atom_id res chain seq x y z
N MET A 1 -10.03 -0.29 19.98
CA MET A 1 -10.66 0.46 18.87
C MET A 1 -12.15 0.14 18.90
N ASN A 2 -13.03 1.10 18.75
CA ASN A 2 -14.49 0.90 18.79
C ASN A 2 -15.05 0.83 17.36
N THR A 3 -15.64 -0.30 16.99
CA THR A 3 -16.21 -0.51 15.65
C THR A 3 -17.60 0.10 15.46
N ASN A 4 -18.26 0.53 16.53
CA ASN A 4 -19.58 1.18 16.49
C ASN A 4 -19.50 2.67 16.12
N THR A 5 -18.32 3.24 16.03
CA THR A 5 -18.07 4.62 15.61
C THR A 5 -17.07 4.64 14.45
N PRO A 6 -17.02 5.70 13.63
CA PRO A 6 -16.05 5.78 12.55
C PRO A 6 -14.63 5.51 13.01
N PHE A 7 -13.92 4.62 12.31
CA PHE A 7 -12.57 4.16 12.66
C PHE A 7 -11.65 4.14 11.44
N VAL A 8 -10.34 4.09 11.71
CA VAL A 8 -9.31 3.90 10.69
C VAL A 8 -8.44 2.70 11.06
N ILE A 9 -8.31 1.74 10.16
CA ILE A 9 -7.31 0.68 10.25
C ILE A 9 -6.21 0.98 9.24
N THR A 10 -4.96 1.08 9.69
CA THR A 10 -3.82 1.22 8.79
C THR A 10 -3.02 -0.08 8.73
N ILE A 11 -2.62 -0.51 7.54
CA ILE A 11 -1.86 -1.74 7.36
C ILE A 11 -0.53 -1.43 6.68
N SER A 12 0.53 -1.35 7.47
CA SER A 12 1.89 -1.43 6.96
C SER A 12 2.26 -2.88 6.70
N ARG A 13 3.02 -3.14 5.66
CA ARG A 13 3.32 -4.52 5.25
C ARG A 13 4.60 -4.63 4.45
N GLU A 14 5.28 -5.73 4.58
CA GLU A 14 6.38 -6.10 3.69
C GLU A 14 5.84 -6.63 2.35
N VAL A 15 6.65 -6.52 1.30
CA VAL A 15 6.33 -7.10 -0.02
C VAL A 15 6.26 -8.62 0.10
N GLY A 16 5.18 -9.22 -0.39
CA GLY A 16 4.98 -10.66 -0.32
C GLY A 16 4.35 -11.18 0.98
N SER A 17 4.02 -10.32 1.97
CA SER A 17 3.36 -10.75 3.20
C SER A 17 1.82 -10.83 3.13
N GLY A 18 1.20 -10.56 1.99
CA GLY A 18 -0.27 -10.64 1.85
C GLY A 18 -1.06 -9.45 2.39
N GLY A 19 -0.44 -8.48 3.03
CA GLY A 19 -1.12 -7.40 3.74
C GLY A 19 -2.10 -6.55 2.93
N HIS A 20 -1.96 -6.49 1.59
CA HIS A 20 -2.95 -5.83 0.73
C HIS A 20 -4.27 -6.63 0.72
N THR A 21 -4.19 -7.94 0.55
CA THR A 21 -5.36 -8.84 0.55
C THR A 21 -6.05 -8.84 1.91
N VAL A 22 -5.26 -8.91 3.01
CA VAL A 22 -5.78 -8.81 4.38
C VAL A 22 -6.55 -7.50 4.57
N GLY A 23 -6.04 -6.38 4.04
CA GLY A 23 -6.73 -5.09 4.10
C GLY A 23 -8.09 -5.09 3.41
N ALA A 24 -8.18 -5.71 2.25
CA ALA A 24 -9.44 -5.85 1.52
C ALA A 24 -10.46 -6.72 2.30
N ILE A 25 -10.01 -7.86 2.85
CA ILE A 25 -10.84 -8.76 3.67
C ILE A 25 -11.36 -8.04 4.92
N LEU A 26 -10.49 -7.30 5.62
CA LEU A 26 -10.89 -6.53 6.80
C LEU A 26 -11.92 -5.45 6.46
N ALA A 27 -11.74 -4.75 5.34
CA ALA A 27 -12.67 -3.73 4.90
C ALA A 27 -14.05 -4.33 4.61
N GLU A 28 -14.12 -5.48 3.93
CA GLU A 28 -15.36 -6.19 3.64
C GLU A 28 -16.05 -6.68 4.93
N ARG A 29 -15.32 -7.35 5.83
CA ARG A 29 -15.86 -7.94 7.05
C ARG A 29 -16.33 -6.91 8.09
N LEU A 30 -15.73 -5.73 8.10
CA LEU A 30 -16.05 -4.65 9.04
C LEU A 30 -16.96 -3.58 8.42
N ASP A 31 -17.52 -3.84 7.23
CA ASP A 31 -18.34 -2.87 6.46
C ASP A 31 -17.65 -1.50 6.36
N ALA A 32 -16.34 -1.51 6.12
CA ALA A 32 -15.50 -0.32 6.00
C ALA A 32 -15.03 -0.14 4.56
N ARG A 33 -14.74 1.10 4.17
CA ARG A 33 -14.22 1.40 2.84
C ARG A 33 -12.74 1.03 2.74
N TYR A 34 -12.34 0.44 1.62
CA TYR A 34 -10.93 0.13 1.33
C TYR A 34 -10.29 1.25 0.51
N CYS A 35 -9.30 1.92 1.09
CA CYS A 35 -8.58 3.02 0.44
C CYS A 35 -7.29 2.52 -0.21
N ASP A 36 -7.38 2.05 -1.44
CA ASP A 36 -6.24 1.72 -2.29
C ASP A 36 -6.43 2.29 -3.70
N LYS A 37 -7.35 1.70 -4.47
CA LYS A 37 -7.63 2.12 -5.85
C LYS A 37 -8.15 3.56 -5.93
N PHE A 38 -9.05 3.95 -5.02
CA PHE A 38 -9.60 5.31 -4.94
C PHE A 38 -8.53 6.38 -4.83
N LEU A 39 -7.50 6.15 -4.02
CA LEU A 39 -6.40 7.09 -3.85
C LEU A 39 -5.65 7.29 -5.16
N LEU A 40 -5.28 6.20 -5.84
CA LEU A 40 -4.55 6.26 -7.12
C LEU A 40 -5.37 7.00 -8.18
N GLU A 41 -6.63 6.63 -8.37
CA GLU A 41 -7.53 7.30 -9.33
C GLU A 41 -7.70 8.79 -9.05
N THR A 42 -7.73 9.18 -7.77
CA THR A 42 -7.85 10.58 -7.38
C THR A 42 -6.56 11.36 -7.65
N LEU A 43 -5.40 10.76 -7.38
CA LEU A 43 -4.09 11.35 -7.71
C LEU A 43 -3.89 11.47 -9.23
N GLU A 44 -4.24 10.43 -9.98
CA GLU A 44 -4.19 10.45 -11.44
C GLU A 44 -4.99 11.62 -12.02
N LYS A 45 -6.22 11.81 -11.55
CA LYS A 45 -7.08 12.92 -11.97
C LYS A 45 -6.53 14.28 -11.54
N ARG A 46 -6.02 14.38 -10.29
CA ARG A 46 -5.54 15.65 -9.72
C ARG A 46 -4.29 16.16 -10.43
N PHE A 47 -3.36 15.28 -10.76
CA PHE A 47 -2.08 15.65 -11.37
C PHE A 47 -2.02 15.39 -12.87
N ASN A 48 -3.07 14.84 -13.45
CA ASN A 48 -3.09 14.37 -14.84
C ASN A 48 -1.90 13.44 -15.16
N LEU A 49 -1.59 12.56 -14.22
CA LEU A 49 -0.53 11.57 -14.31
C LEU A 49 -1.13 10.17 -14.28
N ARG A 50 -0.44 9.21 -14.90
CA ARG A 50 -0.81 7.79 -14.78
C ARG A 50 -0.28 7.20 -13.47
N ALA A 51 -0.91 6.14 -12.97
CA ALA A 51 -0.47 5.45 -11.75
C ALA A 51 1.03 5.12 -11.76
N GLU A 52 1.56 4.66 -12.90
CA GLU A 52 2.97 4.34 -13.08
C GLU A 52 3.90 5.57 -12.91
N GLU A 53 3.47 6.74 -13.35
CA GLU A 53 4.22 7.98 -13.22
C GLU A 53 4.22 8.46 -11.76
N ILE A 54 3.10 8.30 -11.06
CA ILE A 54 2.96 8.58 -9.63
C ILE A 54 3.90 7.70 -8.81
N GLU A 55 3.89 6.39 -9.06
CA GLU A 55 4.76 5.44 -8.35
C GLU A 55 6.24 5.68 -8.67
N HIS A 56 6.56 6.10 -9.90
CA HIS A 56 7.93 6.49 -10.27
C HIS A 56 8.42 7.72 -9.50
N LEU A 57 7.59 8.75 -9.37
CA LEU A 57 7.92 9.96 -8.62
C LEU A 57 8.13 9.67 -7.13
N LYS A 58 7.49 8.65 -6.59
CA LYS A 58 7.67 8.21 -5.21
C LYS A 58 8.96 7.41 -4.97
N GLY A 59 9.80 7.23 -6.00
CA GLY A 59 11.05 6.48 -5.94
C GLY A 59 10.89 4.98 -6.18
N GLU A 60 9.71 4.52 -6.48
CA GLU A 60 9.46 3.18 -7.00
C GLU A 60 9.76 3.23 -8.50
N LYS A 61 10.98 2.83 -8.90
CA LYS A 61 11.43 2.90 -10.30
C LYS A 61 10.49 2.17 -11.24
N LYS A 62 10.23 2.83 -12.39
CA LYS A 62 9.45 2.32 -13.54
C LYS A 62 9.75 0.86 -13.88
N GLY A 63 8.68 0.19 -14.27
CA GLY A 63 8.76 -0.79 -15.34
C GLY A 63 8.89 -2.24 -14.94
N TRP A 64 9.24 -2.58 -13.70
CA TRP A 64 9.43 -3.99 -13.37
C TRP A 64 8.09 -4.77 -13.26
N LEU A 65 7.02 -4.14 -12.76
CA LEU A 65 5.67 -4.73 -12.84
C LEU A 65 5.20 -4.81 -14.30
N ALA A 66 5.46 -3.77 -15.08
CA ALA A 66 5.16 -3.77 -16.50
C ALA A 66 6.02 -4.77 -17.27
N ASP A 67 7.32 -4.89 -16.94
CA ASP A 67 8.22 -5.87 -17.55
C ASP A 67 7.85 -7.31 -17.15
N ILE A 68 7.40 -7.53 -15.91
CA ILE A 68 6.93 -8.85 -15.45
C ILE A 68 5.60 -9.19 -16.10
N VAL A 69 4.63 -8.26 -16.10
CA VAL A 69 3.33 -8.48 -16.72
C VAL A 69 3.46 -8.65 -18.24
N SER A 70 4.40 -7.95 -18.88
CA SER A 70 4.66 -8.13 -20.33
C SER A 70 5.30 -9.48 -20.68
N LYS A 71 6.07 -10.07 -19.75
CA LYS A 71 6.66 -11.42 -19.92
C LYS A 71 5.64 -12.55 -19.71
N VAL A 72 4.60 -12.31 -18.91
CA VAL A 72 3.58 -13.30 -18.53
C VAL A 72 2.31 -13.23 -19.39
N SER A 73 2.03 -12.08 -19.99
CA SER A 73 0.90 -11.91 -20.92
C SER A 73 1.37 -11.17 -22.16
N PRO A 74 1.25 -11.76 -23.36
CA PRO A 74 1.51 -11.05 -24.61
C PRO A 74 0.33 -10.11 -24.92
N MET A 75 0.13 -9.06 -24.11
CA MET A 75 -0.71 -7.94 -24.51
C MET A 75 0.14 -6.99 -25.38
N PRO A 76 -0.38 -6.51 -26.51
CA PRO A 76 0.34 -5.55 -27.35
C PRO A 76 0.68 -4.34 -26.48
N THR A 77 1.96 -3.98 -26.45
CA THR A 77 2.43 -2.76 -25.79
C THR A 77 1.73 -1.55 -26.41
N MET A 78 1.38 -0.55 -25.60
CA MET A 78 0.73 0.69 -26.06
C MET A 78 1.52 1.39 -27.20
N ASP A 79 2.83 1.15 -27.32
CA ASP A 79 3.66 1.57 -28.46
C ASP A 79 3.26 0.88 -29.77
N ALA A 80 2.77 -0.36 -29.73
CA ALA A 80 2.26 -1.07 -30.91
C ALA A 80 0.92 -0.51 -31.43
N LEU A 81 0.19 0.25 -30.60
CA LEU A 81 -1.06 0.92 -30.95
C LEU A 81 -0.86 2.38 -31.44
N GLY A 82 0.38 2.84 -31.62
CA GLY A 82 0.68 4.15 -32.21
C GLY A 82 0.40 5.36 -31.31
N PHE A 83 0.14 5.17 -30.04
CA PHE A 83 0.00 6.26 -29.06
C PHE A 83 1.37 6.75 -28.60
N LYS A 84 2.08 7.46 -29.48
CA LYS A 84 3.23 8.28 -29.07
C LYS A 84 2.76 9.32 -28.06
N SER A 85 3.36 9.30 -26.88
CA SER A 85 3.18 10.29 -25.83
C SER A 85 3.37 11.71 -26.39
N ARG A 86 2.29 12.39 -26.73
CA ARG A 86 2.28 13.84 -27.07
C ARG A 86 2.32 14.72 -25.83
N TYR A 87 2.33 14.15 -24.63
CA TYR A 87 2.15 14.88 -23.37
C TYR A 87 3.42 15.11 -22.54
N SER A 88 4.60 14.73 -23.02
CA SER A 88 5.85 14.97 -22.29
C SER A 88 6.45 16.37 -22.45
N LYS A 89 5.78 17.33 -23.08
CA LYS A 89 6.38 18.61 -23.46
C LYS A 89 5.70 19.89 -22.94
N GLU A 90 4.58 19.81 -22.20
CA GLU A 90 3.85 21.02 -21.76
C GLU A 90 3.37 20.99 -20.30
N ILE A 91 4.01 20.23 -19.38
CA ILE A 91 3.74 20.38 -17.95
C ILE A 91 4.71 21.41 -17.39
N GLY A 92 4.31 22.65 -17.40
CA GLY A 92 4.96 23.75 -16.71
C GLY A 92 4.82 23.59 -15.20
N SER A 93 5.84 23.19 -14.54
CA SER A 93 6.18 22.83 -13.17
C SER A 93 6.10 21.30 -12.94
N ALA A 94 7.27 20.69 -12.83
CA ALA A 94 7.38 19.26 -12.53
C ALA A 94 6.73 18.96 -11.17
N VAL A 95 5.70 18.10 -11.15
CA VAL A 95 5.09 17.57 -9.91
C VAL A 95 6.19 16.93 -9.07
N THR A 96 6.34 17.36 -7.84
CA THR A 96 7.37 16.84 -6.92
C THR A 96 6.83 15.72 -6.06
N THR A 97 7.71 14.92 -5.48
CA THR A 97 7.34 13.90 -4.49
C THR A 97 6.63 14.52 -3.28
N ASP A 98 6.98 15.75 -2.91
CA ASP A 98 6.37 16.48 -1.80
C ASP A 98 4.93 16.90 -2.12
N ASP A 99 4.66 17.30 -3.37
CA ASP A 99 3.30 17.61 -3.83
C ASP A 99 2.41 16.37 -3.81
N LEU A 100 2.95 15.24 -4.25
CA LEU A 100 2.26 13.94 -4.18
C LEU A 100 1.95 13.56 -2.74
N PHE A 101 2.93 13.67 -1.82
CA PHE A 101 2.70 13.33 -0.42
C PHE A 101 1.62 14.21 0.23
N LYS A 102 1.67 15.53 0.01
CA LYS A 102 0.63 16.46 0.51
C LYS A 102 -0.75 16.08 -0.01
N ALA A 103 -0.87 15.79 -1.30
CA ALA A 103 -2.12 15.36 -1.90
C ALA A 103 -2.61 14.01 -1.33
N GLU A 104 -1.71 13.03 -1.15
CA GLU A 104 -2.05 11.76 -0.50
C GLU A 104 -2.63 11.98 0.90
N VAL A 105 -1.98 12.82 1.72
CA VAL A 105 -2.48 13.14 3.08
C VAL A 105 -3.87 13.78 3.04
N GLU A 106 -4.10 14.73 2.14
CA GLU A 106 -5.41 15.38 1.99
C GLU A 106 -6.50 14.39 1.58
N ILE A 107 -6.21 13.55 0.58
CA ILE A 107 -7.16 12.54 0.07
C ILE A 107 -7.46 11.51 1.15
N LEU A 108 -6.44 11.00 1.85
CA LEU A 108 -6.61 10.02 2.93
C LEU A 108 -7.47 10.59 4.07
N LYS A 109 -7.20 11.82 4.52
CA LYS A 109 -8.00 12.49 5.56
C LYS A 109 -9.43 12.73 5.12
N SER A 110 -9.65 13.18 3.89
CA SER A 110 -10.98 13.35 3.32
C SER A 110 -11.74 12.03 3.23
N PHE A 111 -11.04 10.96 2.86
CA PHE A 111 -11.60 9.62 2.78
C PHE A 111 -12.03 9.10 4.17
N ALA A 112 -11.20 9.27 5.20
CA ALA A 112 -11.52 8.90 6.57
C ALA A 112 -12.67 9.74 7.16
N ALA A 113 -12.77 11.02 6.79
CA ALA A 113 -13.88 11.90 7.22
C ALA A 113 -15.26 11.43 6.73
N MET A 114 -15.32 10.62 5.67
CA MET A 114 -16.58 10.06 5.17
C MET A 114 -17.07 8.81 5.93
N GLY A 115 -16.33 8.27 6.93
CA GLY A 115 -16.67 7.09 7.75
C GLY A 115 -15.52 6.10 7.88
N SER A 116 -15.80 4.90 8.40
CA SER A 116 -14.82 3.86 8.65
C SER A 116 -14.04 3.46 7.39
N CYS A 117 -12.72 3.28 7.53
CA CYS A 117 -11.90 2.89 6.41
C CYS A 117 -10.66 2.05 6.81
N VAL A 118 -10.21 1.23 5.85
CA VAL A 118 -8.95 0.49 5.91
C VAL A 118 -8.01 1.06 4.86
N VAL A 119 -6.78 1.39 5.27
CA VAL A 119 -5.75 2.00 4.43
C VAL A 119 -4.53 1.10 4.37
N ALA A 120 -4.20 0.57 3.20
CA ALA A 120 -3.01 -0.27 3.03
C ALA A 120 -1.80 0.56 2.56
N GLY A 121 -0.81 0.71 3.44
CA GLY A 121 0.41 1.49 3.19
C GLY A 121 0.21 3.00 3.27
N ARG A 122 0.82 3.74 2.32
CA ARG A 122 0.68 5.21 2.18
C ARG A 122 1.07 5.99 3.43
N SER A 123 2.00 5.45 4.21
CA SER A 123 2.38 6.00 5.53
C SER A 123 1.16 6.21 6.46
N GLY A 124 0.13 5.37 6.33
CA GLY A 124 -1.15 5.51 7.02
C GLY A 124 -0.99 5.68 8.52
N PHE A 125 -0.16 4.86 9.19
CA PHE A 125 0.12 4.97 10.61
C PHE A 125 0.61 6.37 11.03
N PHE A 126 1.36 7.05 10.17
CA PHE A 126 1.83 8.41 10.41
C PHE A 126 0.76 9.45 10.08
N VAL A 127 0.06 9.29 8.95
CA VAL A 127 -1.00 10.23 8.52
C VAL A 127 -2.13 10.30 9.55
N PHE A 128 -2.48 9.16 10.15
CA PHE A 128 -3.56 9.04 11.11
C PHE A 128 -3.08 8.96 12.58
N LYS A 129 -1.81 9.31 12.87
CA LYS A 129 -1.25 9.20 14.24
C LYS A 129 -2.10 9.84 15.34
N ASN A 130 -2.85 10.89 15.02
CA ASN A 130 -3.71 11.62 15.96
C ASN A 130 -5.20 11.27 15.79
N HIS A 131 -5.55 10.24 15.00
CA HIS A 131 -6.94 9.82 14.87
C HIS A 131 -7.39 9.13 16.17
N PRO A 132 -8.51 9.54 16.80
CA PRO A 132 -8.90 9.06 18.12
C PRO A 132 -9.32 7.58 18.13
N ASN A 133 -9.81 7.06 17.02
CA ASN A 133 -10.29 5.68 16.90
C ASN A 133 -9.59 4.99 15.73
N LYS A 134 -8.39 4.48 15.98
CA LYS A 134 -7.56 3.83 14.96
C LYS A 134 -6.94 2.53 15.45
N LEU A 135 -6.48 1.73 14.51
CA LEU A 135 -5.64 0.56 14.71
C LEU A 135 -4.51 0.57 13.67
N ASP A 136 -3.28 0.54 14.14
CA ASP A 136 -2.11 0.44 13.27
C ASP A 136 -1.56 -0.98 13.28
N VAL A 137 -1.56 -1.64 12.13
CA VAL A 137 -1.13 -3.03 11.93
C VAL A 137 0.13 -3.07 11.08
N PHE A 138 1.10 -3.93 11.45
CA PHE A 138 2.22 -4.30 10.59
C PHE A 138 2.18 -5.79 10.28
N ILE A 139 2.21 -6.16 9.00
CA ILE A 139 2.25 -7.56 8.54
C ILE A 139 3.62 -7.84 7.93
N THR A 140 4.34 -8.75 8.56
CA THR A 140 5.65 -9.27 8.14
C THR A 140 5.53 -10.72 7.68
N ALA A 141 6.59 -11.27 7.10
CA ALA A 141 6.77 -12.70 6.89
C ALA A 141 8.26 -13.01 6.67
N SER A 142 8.64 -14.27 6.82
CA SER A 142 9.98 -14.72 6.46
C SER A 142 10.30 -14.42 5.00
N ILE A 143 11.56 -14.18 4.70
CA ILE A 143 11.97 -13.88 3.33
C ILE A 143 11.61 -15.02 2.37
N GLN A 144 11.67 -16.27 2.83
CA GLN A 144 11.31 -17.43 2.03
C GLN A 144 9.81 -17.44 1.66
N HIS A 145 8.93 -17.23 2.62
CA HIS A 145 7.48 -17.08 2.39
C HIS A 145 7.20 -15.98 1.35
N ARG A 146 7.83 -14.83 1.53
CA ARG A 146 7.66 -13.65 0.69
C ARG A 146 8.12 -13.89 -0.75
N ILE A 147 9.28 -14.55 -0.95
CA ILE A 147 9.81 -14.96 -2.26
C ILE A 147 8.82 -15.90 -2.93
N GLN A 148 8.41 -16.98 -2.27
CA GLN A 148 7.48 -17.96 -2.82
C GLN A 148 6.17 -17.32 -3.26
N ARG A 149 5.63 -16.40 -2.47
CA ARG A 149 4.41 -15.67 -2.80
C ARG A 149 4.59 -14.77 -4.03
N VAL A 150 5.72 -14.07 -4.13
CA VAL A 150 6.02 -13.21 -5.30
C VAL A 150 6.20 -14.06 -6.55
N VAL A 151 6.93 -15.17 -6.46
CA VAL A 151 7.10 -16.14 -7.56
C VAL A 151 5.75 -16.66 -8.03
N SER A 152 4.92 -17.16 -7.11
CA SER A 152 3.60 -17.70 -7.42
C SER A 152 2.68 -16.66 -8.07
N LYS A 153 2.71 -15.42 -7.58
CA LYS A 153 1.83 -14.35 -8.07
C LYS A 153 2.25 -13.76 -9.41
N HIS A 154 3.56 -13.71 -9.67
CA HIS A 154 4.12 -12.96 -10.81
C HIS A 154 4.84 -13.85 -11.84
N GLY A 155 5.06 -15.13 -11.55
CA GLY A 155 5.71 -16.06 -12.48
C GLY A 155 7.20 -15.76 -12.72
N VAL A 156 7.88 -15.13 -11.76
CA VAL A 156 9.30 -14.75 -11.83
C VAL A 156 10.17 -15.78 -11.12
N SER A 157 11.48 -15.74 -11.35
CA SER A 157 12.45 -16.56 -10.61
C SER A 157 12.58 -16.10 -9.15
N GLU A 158 13.06 -16.96 -8.27
CA GLU A 158 13.33 -16.62 -6.86
C GLU A 158 14.34 -15.48 -6.72
N ALA A 159 15.36 -15.42 -7.58
CA ALA A 159 16.35 -14.35 -7.60
C ALA A 159 15.70 -12.99 -7.95
N GLU A 160 14.87 -12.96 -9.00
CA GLU A 160 14.12 -11.76 -9.38
C GLU A 160 13.14 -11.34 -8.29
N ALA A 161 12.45 -12.30 -7.64
CA ALA A 161 11.57 -12.05 -6.53
C ALA A 161 12.30 -11.43 -5.33
N ALA A 162 13.47 -11.95 -4.98
CA ALA A 162 14.29 -11.41 -3.89
C ALA A 162 14.77 -9.98 -4.16
N GLU A 163 15.27 -9.72 -5.38
CA GLU A 163 15.68 -8.37 -5.78
C GLU A 163 14.52 -7.39 -5.70
N LEU A 164 13.35 -7.80 -6.16
CA LEU A 164 12.14 -7.03 -6.14
C LEU A 164 11.69 -6.67 -4.73
N ILE A 165 11.64 -7.66 -3.84
CA ILE A 165 11.30 -7.47 -2.43
C ILE A 165 12.21 -6.42 -1.80
N ASN A 166 13.54 -6.58 -1.96
CA ASN A 166 14.52 -5.65 -1.41
C ASN A 166 14.33 -4.22 -1.94
N LYS A 167 14.12 -4.08 -3.24
CA LYS A 167 13.95 -2.78 -3.89
C LYS A 167 12.70 -2.05 -3.40
N LEU A 168 11.55 -2.74 -3.38
CA LEU A 168 10.29 -2.12 -2.99
C LEU A 168 10.22 -1.81 -1.49
N ASP A 169 10.71 -2.72 -0.65
CA ASP A 169 10.73 -2.47 0.79
C ASP A 169 11.68 -1.33 1.15
N SER A 170 12.84 -1.24 0.48
CA SER A 170 13.77 -0.10 0.62
C SER A 170 13.14 1.22 0.16
N ALA A 171 12.44 1.23 -0.96
CA ALA A 171 11.75 2.42 -1.45
C ALA A 171 10.67 2.90 -0.46
N ARG A 172 9.88 1.97 0.09
CA ARG A 172 8.87 2.27 1.12
C ARG A 172 9.48 2.78 2.42
N GLU A 173 10.59 2.18 2.87
CA GLU A 173 11.32 2.64 4.05
C GLU A 173 11.84 4.07 3.85
N ASN A 174 12.47 4.35 2.72
CA ASN A 174 12.98 5.69 2.40
C ASN A 174 11.85 6.73 2.33
N TYR A 175 10.71 6.37 1.76
CA TYR A 175 9.53 7.23 1.71
C TYR A 175 9.01 7.57 3.12
N VAL A 176 8.87 6.56 3.98
CA VAL A 176 8.44 6.76 5.37
C VAL A 176 9.45 7.59 6.14
N LYS A 177 10.74 7.30 6.05
CA LYS A 177 11.81 8.10 6.69
C LYS A 177 11.76 9.56 6.26
N ARG A 178 11.57 9.83 4.98
CA ARG A 178 11.52 11.19 4.44
C ARG A 178 10.37 12.00 5.04
N TYR A 179 9.17 11.44 5.13
CA TYR A 179 7.96 12.19 5.48
C TYR A 179 7.53 12.03 6.93
N ALA A 180 7.78 10.89 7.54
CA ALA A 180 7.44 10.63 8.95
C ALA A 180 8.61 10.84 9.91
N GLY A 181 9.86 10.87 9.41
CA GLY A 181 11.06 11.00 10.24
C GLY A 181 11.38 9.75 11.08
N VAL A 182 10.67 8.63 10.85
CA VAL A 182 10.82 7.37 11.60
C VAL A 182 10.98 6.19 10.65
N SER A 183 11.48 5.07 11.17
CA SER A 183 11.50 3.82 10.40
C SER A 183 10.13 3.16 10.42
N ARG A 184 9.68 2.66 9.25
CA ARG A 184 8.49 1.81 9.17
C ARG A 184 8.65 0.47 9.89
N TYR A 185 9.89 0.07 10.19
CA TYR A 185 10.21 -1.15 10.93
C TYR A 185 10.31 -0.94 12.43
N ASP A 186 10.11 0.28 12.93
CA ASP A 186 10.00 0.52 14.35
C ASP A 186 8.64 0.02 14.85
N LEU A 187 8.67 -1.11 15.57
CA LEU A 187 7.47 -1.80 16.04
C LEU A 187 6.59 -0.93 16.97
N ARG A 188 7.17 0.10 17.58
CA ARG A 188 6.46 1.06 18.45
C ARG A 188 5.45 1.93 17.70
N ASN A 189 5.49 1.91 16.37
CA ASN A 189 4.53 2.62 15.54
C ASN A 189 3.22 1.84 15.34
N TYR A 190 3.11 0.61 15.85
CA TYR A 190 1.99 -0.29 15.57
C TYR A 190 1.37 -0.84 16.85
N ASP A 191 0.05 -1.01 16.83
CA ASP A 191 -0.71 -1.63 17.91
C ASP A 191 -0.57 -3.15 17.88
N ILE A 192 -0.38 -3.73 16.66
CA ILE A 192 -0.21 -5.16 16.44
C ILE A 192 0.77 -5.42 15.30
N VAL A 193 1.67 -6.37 15.52
CA VAL A 193 2.60 -6.88 14.51
C VAL A 193 2.37 -8.38 14.36
N ILE A 194 2.13 -8.85 13.13
CA ILE A 194 1.77 -10.24 12.85
C ILE A 194 2.69 -10.79 11.75
N SER A 195 3.19 -12.03 11.96
CA SER A 195 3.82 -12.80 10.89
C SER A 195 2.76 -13.52 10.06
N ALA A 196 2.91 -13.48 8.74
CA ALA A 196 2.06 -14.22 7.81
C ALA A 196 2.54 -15.68 7.62
N ASP A 197 3.67 -16.06 8.21
CA ASP A 197 4.18 -17.43 8.07
C ASP A 197 3.20 -18.43 8.69
N GLY A 198 2.77 -19.40 7.89
CA GLY A 198 1.86 -20.46 8.31
C GLY A 198 0.38 -20.05 8.38
N HIS A 199 0.04 -18.83 7.92
CA HIS A 199 -1.34 -18.34 7.94
C HIS A 199 -1.82 -17.94 6.53
N THR A 200 -3.12 -18.14 6.31
CA THR A 200 -3.85 -17.56 5.18
C THR A 200 -4.19 -16.10 5.46
N GLU A 201 -4.55 -15.35 4.42
CA GLU A 201 -4.96 -13.95 4.60
C GLU A 201 -6.27 -13.83 5.39
N GLU A 202 -7.15 -14.80 5.28
CA GLU A 202 -8.38 -14.92 6.06
C GLU A 202 -8.08 -15.09 7.54
N GLU A 203 -7.15 -15.99 7.89
CA GLU A 203 -6.73 -16.21 9.28
C GLU A 203 -6.06 -14.98 9.88
N LEU A 204 -5.25 -14.27 9.11
CA LEU A 204 -4.67 -13.00 9.54
C LEU A 204 -5.74 -11.94 9.82
N ALA A 205 -6.78 -11.87 8.98
CA ALA A 205 -7.90 -10.98 9.22
C ALA A 205 -8.69 -11.39 10.47
N ASP A 206 -8.88 -12.69 10.73
CA ASP A 206 -9.51 -13.20 11.95
C ASP A 206 -8.74 -12.82 13.21
N ILE A 207 -7.42 -12.94 13.18
CA ILE A 207 -6.55 -12.52 14.31
C ILE A 207 -6.71 -11.02 14.60
N ILE A 208 -6.73 -10.18 13.55
CA ILE A 208 -6.89 -8.73 13.71
C ILE A 208 -8.29 -8.40 14.26
N ILE A 209 -9.34 -9.04 13.76
CA ILE A 209 -10.72 -8.85 14.25
C ILE A 209 -10.83 -9.30 15.71
N ALA A 210 -10.23 -10.44 16.08
CA ALA A 210 -10.20 -10.90 17.46
C ALA A 210 -9.46 -9.94 18.40
N TYR A 211 -8.39 -9.29 17.93
CA TYR A 211 -7.68 -8.25 18.67
C TYR A 211 -8.57 -7.02 18.92
N ILE A 212 -9.33 -6.59 17.89
CA ILE A 212 -10.27 -5.48 18.00
C ILE A 212 -11.34 -5.79 19.05
N GLY A 213 -11.98 -6.95 18.97
CA GLY A 213 -13.07 -7.34 19.87
C GLY A 213 -12.67 -7.46 21.35
N ARG A 214 -11.39 -7.73 21.64
CA ARG A 214 -10.88 -7.72 23.03
C ARG A 214 -10.74 -6.33 23.61
N ASN A 215 -10.57 -5.32 22.78
CA ASN A 215 -10.41 -3.92 23.22
C ASN A 215 -11.75 -3.17 23.30
N ASP A 216 -12.85 -3.79 22.90
CA ASP A 216 -14.21 -3.22 23.02
C ASP A 216 -14.89 -3.61 24.36
N ILE A 217 -14.16 -4.27 25.29
CA ILE A 217 -14.70 -4.79 26.57
C ILE A 217 -14.41 -3.85 27.76
N ASP A 218 -13.63 -2.81 27.58
CA ASP A 218 -13.36 -1.75 28.56
C ASP A 218 -14.13 -0.47 28.20
#